data_3edba10a9361d2e695057449dfcd6381
#
_entry.id   3edba10a9361d2e695057449dfcd6381
#
_cell.length_a   1.000
_cell.length_b   1.000
_cell.length_c   1.000
_cell.angle_alpha   90.00
_cell.angle_beta   90.00
_cell.angle_gamma   90.00
#
_symmetry.space_group_name_H-M   'P 1'
#
loop_
_entity.id
_entity.type
_entity.pdbx_description
1 polymer ?
#
loop_
_entity_poly.entity_id
_entity_poly.type
_entity_poly.pdbx_seq_one_letter_code
_entity_poly.pdbx_strand_id
1 'polypeptide(L)'
;MNGVNTTDTFESVLSLVRQQRNDVDLLVLTGDLCHEPTPQNYDRLFATLDDVDIPFIAIPGNHDVTLELDNHLPFAQRRHLPVKADTRLQKCYSIATDYWDLLLLDSSCEGHSHGKIDEQSLLWLAQQLANANRPCAIFCHHPMVLIDSTWLDEYTLINADRFWEVVMPYLDRIKAIFVGHIHQEMHKINYGISVFGCPSTSLQFKPLCNDYTIDEIAPGLRWINLYNNGLLATGIKRTDTI
;
A
#
# COMPACT_ATOMS: atom_id res chain seq x y z
N MET A 1 -11.01 14.46 5.78
CA MET A 1 -11.71 13.20 5.44
C MET A 1 -12.55 12.78 6.64
N ASN A 2 -13.87 12.73 6.53
CA ASN A 2 -14.81 12.36 7.63
C ASN A 2 -14.50 13.00 9.00
N GLY A 3 -14.15 14.29 9.01
CA GLY A 3 -13.79 15.02 10.22
C GLY A 3 -12.36 14.82 10.75
N VAL A 4 -11.60 13.88 10.17
CA VAL A 4 -10.21 13.63 10.53
C VAL A 4 -9.29 14.61 9.78
N ASN A 5 -8.38 15.27 10.51
CA ASN A 5 -7.29 16.02 9.92
C ASN A 5 -6.16 15.05 9.54
N THR A 6 -6.09 14.70 8.26
CA THR A 6 -5.13 13.70 7.77
C THR A 6 -3.67 14.14 7.90
N THR A 7 -3.39 15.45 7.94
CA THR A 7 -2.06 15.97 8.19
C THR A 7 -1.60 15.68 9.61
N ASP A 8 -2.46 15.93 10.61
CA ASP A 8 -2.12 15.73 12.03
C ASP A 8 -1.94 14.24 12.34
N THR A 9 -2.80 13.38 11.78
CA THR A 9 -2.69 11.93 11.97
C THR A 9 -1.44 11.36 11.29
N PHE A 10 -1.10 11.83 10.09
CA PHE A 10 0.13 11.46 9.40
C PHE A 10 1.38 11.86 10.20
N GLU A 11 1.43 13.11 10.71
CA GLU A 11 2.53 13.57 11.57
C GLU A 11 2.64 12.75 12.86
N SER A 12 1.52 12.33 13.44
CA SER A 12 1.52 11.46 14.62
C SER A 12 2.15 10.10 14.31
N VAL A 13 1.84 9.51 13.13
CA VAL A 13 2.47 8.26 12.69
C VAL A 13 3.96 8.47 12.36
N LEU A 14 4.34 9.57 11.71
CA LEU A 14 5.75 9.90 11.48
C LEU A 14 6.53 10.10 12.78
N SER A 15 5.88 10.55 13.84
CA SER A 15 6.50 10.65 15.18
C SER A 15 6.91 9.27 15.72
N LEU A 16 6.13 8.21 15.45
CA LEU A 16 6.51 6.83 15.77
C LEU A 16 7.75 6.37 14.98
N VAL A 17 7.85 6.80 13.73
CA VAL A 17 9.02 6.51 12.88
C VAL A 17 10.25 7.22 13.40
N ARG A 18 10.15 8.52 13.70
CA ARG A 18 11.26 9.35 14.23
C ARG A 18 11.81 8.80 15.54
N GLN A 19 10.96 8.24 16.41
CA GLN A 19 11.40 7.59 17.67
C GLN A 19 12.27 6.35 17.44
N GLN A 20 12.17 5.72 16.28
CA GLN A 20 12.91 4.50 15.91
C GLN A 20 13.84 4.73 14.69
N ARG A 21 14.17 5.99 14.40
CA ARG A 21 14.91 6.40 13.20
C ARG A 21 16.17 5.57 12.93
N ASN A 22 16.92 5.25 13.98
CA ASN A 22 18.19 4.52 13.85
C ASN A 22 18.01 3.02 13.51
N ASP A 23 16.78 2.52 13.62
CA ASP A 23 16.42 1.12 13.37
C ASP A 23 15.62 0.94 12.06
N VAL A 24 15.41 2.03 11.30
CA VAL A 24 14.61 2.03 10.06
C VAL A 24 15.50 2.36 8.87
N ASP A 25 15.65 1.43 7.95
CA ASP A 25 16.44 1.58 6.74
C ASP A 25 15.67 2.20 5.58
N LEU A 26 14.33 1.99 5.53
CA LEU A 26 13.50 2.39 4.40
C LEU A 26 12.03 2.57 4.83
N LEU A 27 11.39 3.63 4.32
CA LEU A 27 9.93 3.79 4.35
C LEU A 27 9.34 3.36 3.00
N VAL A 28 8.35 2.48 3.04
CA VAL A 28 7.59 2.08 1.84
C VAL A 28 6.17 2.63 1.95
N LEU A 29 5.82 3.56 1.07
CA LEU A 29 4.49 4.15 0.99
C LEU A 29 3.69 3.39 -0.06
N THR A 30 2.68 2.67 0.39
CA THR A 30 1.90 1.73 -0.42
C THR A 30 0.64 2.36 -1.05
N GLY A 31 0.70 3.62 -1.43
CA GLY A 31 -0.33 4.31 -2.21
C GLY A 31 -1.34 5.09 -1.37
N ASP A 32 -2.25 5.80 -2.08
CA ASP A 32 -3.21 6.76 -1.54
C ASP A 32 -2.52 7.86 -0.72
N LEU A 33 -1.49 8.44 -1.31
CA LEU A 33 -0.61 9.37 -0.63
C LEU A 33 -1.27 10.73 -0.41
N CYS A 34 -2.15 11.13 -1.32
CA CYS A 34 -2.91 12.37 -1.24
C CYS A 34 -4.38 12.09 -1.56
N HIS A 35 -5.29 12.57 -0.72
CA HIS A 35 -6.72 12.47 -1.00
C HIS A 35 -7.11 13.28 -2.27
N GLU A 36 -6.46 14.42 -2.48
CA GLU A 36 -6.56 15.19 -3.71
C GLU A 36 -5.19 15.20 -4.40
N PRO A 37 -5.04 14.57 -5.56
CA PRO A 37 -3.76 14.42 -6.26
C PRO A 37 -3.33 15.69 -6.98
N THR A 38 -2.94 16.71 -6.21
CA THR A 38 -2.43 17.99 -6.72
C THR A 38 -0.93 18.10 -6.52
N PRO A 39 -0.19 18.79 -7.43
CA PRO A 39 1.25 18.99 -7.27
C PRO A 39 1.61 19.59 -5.89
N GLN A 40 0.82 20.55 -5.40
CA GLN A 40 1.06 21.21 -4.12
C GLN A 40 0.95 20.25 -2.92
N ASN A 41 0.00 19.29 -2.98
CA ASN A 41 -0.16 18.28 -1.92
C ASN A 41 1.01 17.30 -1.93
N TYR A 42 1.47 16.87 -3.12
CA TYR A 42 2.67 16.03 -3.23
C TYR A 42 3.93 16.77 -2.79
N ASP A 43 4.11 18.04 -3.17
CA ASP A 43 5.27 18.83 -2.73
C ASP A 43 5.34 18.92 -1.21
N ARG A 44 4.19 19.15 -0.55
CA ARG A 44 4.11 19.17 0.92
C ARG A 44 4.43 17.79 1.52
N LEU A 45 3.85 16.73 0.98
CA LEU A 45 4.08 15.36 1.47
C LEU A 45 5.57 15.00 1.39
N PHE A 46 6.19 15.21 0.21
CA PHE A 46 7.58 14.82 0.01
C PHE A 46 8.53 15.68 0.85
N ALA A 47 8.25 16.98 1.02
CA ALA A 47 9.02 17.82 1.94
C ALA A 47 8.93 17.30 3.39
N THR A 48 7.73 16.88 3.84
CA THR A 48 7.56 16.28 5.16
C THR A 48 8.34 14.97 5.32
N LEU A 49 8.38 14.14 4.29
CA LEU A 49 9.13 12.88 4.30
C LEU A 49 10.65 13.11 4.28
N ASP A 50 11.12 14.09 3.51
CA ASP A 50 12.54 14.48 3.47
C ASP A 50 13.03 14.95 4.85
N ASP A 51 12.17 15.64 5.61
CA ASP A 51 12.47 16.08 6.99
C ASP A 51 12.63 14.91 8.01
N VAL A 52 12.13 13.73 7.67
CA VAL A 52 12.33 12.52 8.50
C VAL A 52 13.76 11.98 8.38
N ASP A 53 14.43 12.26 7.25
CA ASP A 53 15.81 11.86 6.96
C ASP A 53 15.99 10.31 7.01
N ILE A 54 15.00 9.59 6.47
CA ILE A 54 15.02 8.15 6.22
C ILE A 54 14.70 7.96 4.73
N PRO A 55 15.45 7.15 3.98
CA PRO A 55 15.11 6.85 2.60
C PRO A 55 13.67 6.37 2.47
N PHE A 56 12.97 6.80 1.44
CA PHE A 56 11.61 6.36 1.18
C PHE A 56 11.39 6.04 -0.29
N ILE A 57 10.38 5.22 -0.55
CA ILE A 57 9.89 4.90 -1.89
C ILE A 57 8.37 4.84 -1.84
N ALA A 58 7.73 5.29 -2.92
CA ALA A 58 6.29 5.40 -3.00
C ALA A 58 5.74 4.82 -4.31
N ILE A 59 4.63 4.09 -4.22
CA ILE A 59 3.82 3.64 -5.35
C ILE A 59 2.46 4.32 -5.29
N PRO A 60 1.74 4.49 -6.42
CA PRO A 60 0.42 5.10 -6.39
C PRO A 60 -0.64 4.14 -5.85
N GLY A 61 -1.69 4.72 -5.22
CA GLY A 61 -2.98 4.09 -4.98
C GLY A 61 -4.05 4.67 -5.89
N ASN A 62 -5.31 4.33 -5.66
CA ASN A 62 -6.42 4.81 -6.49
C ASN A 62 -6.67 6.32 -6.34
N HIS A 63 -6.48 6.90 -5.15
CA HIS A 63 -6.61 8.36 -4.96
C HIS A 63 -5.51 9.15 -5.68
N ASP A 64 -4.35 8.54 -5.93
CA ASP A 64 -3.25 9.20 -6.63
C ASP A 64 -3.47 9.32 -8.15
N VAL A 65 -4.43 8.56 -8.70
CA VAL A 65 -4.76 8.52 -10.13
C VAL A 65 -6.23 8.84 -10.43
N THR A 66 -6.96 9.31 -9.43
CA THR A 66 -8.40 9.62 -9.55
C THR A 66 -8.73 10.93 -8.86
N LEU A 67 -9.26 11.89 -9.61
CA LEU A 67 -9.84 13.10 -9.05
C LEU A 67 -11.33 12.87 -8.78
N GLU A 68 -11.73 12.90 -7.52
CA GLU A 68 -13.12 12.89 -7.11
C GLU A 68 -13.71 14.30 -7.18
N LEU A 69 -14.76 14.46 -7.97
CA LEU A 69 -15.58 15.65 -7.99
C LEU A 69 -16.88 15.41 -7.23
N ASP A 70 -17.50 16.53 -6.80
CA ASP A 70 -18.76 16.48 -6.05
C ASP A 70 -18.63 15.65 -4.75
N ASN A 71 -17.50 15.79 -4.03
CA ASN A 71 -17.17 15.03 -2.83
C ASN A 71 -18.12 15.23 -1.63
N HIS A 72 -19.04 16.19 -1.72
CA HIS A 72 -20.16 16.40 -0.77
C HIS A 72 -21.29 15.39 -0.98
N LEU A 73 -21.34 14.70 -2.13
CA LEU A 73 -22.33 13.68 -2.43
C LEU A 73 -21.93 12.30 -1.86
N PRO A 74 -22.89 11.38 -1.68
CA PRO A 74 -22.58 9.98 -1.41
C PRO A 74 -21.62 9.40 -2.45
N PHE A 75 -20.69 8.53 -2.05
CA PHE A 75 -19.63 7.99 -2.90
C PHE A 75 -20.13 7.50 -4.26
N ALA A 76 -21.24 6.73 -4.30
CA ALA A 76 -21.82 6.20 -5.54
C ALA A 76 -22.35 7.29 -6.52
N GLN A 77 -22.45 8.55 -6.08
CA GLN A 77 -22.93 9.67 -6.91
C GLN A 77 -21.80 10.64 -7.28
N ARG A 78 -20.57 10.43 -6.77
CA ARG A 78 -19.40 11.25 -7.10
C ARG A 78 -18.94 10.95 -8.51
N ARG A 79 -18.40 11.97 -9.17
CA ARG A 79 -17.73 11.78 -10.46
C ARG A 79 -16.26 11.48 -10.24
N HIS A 80 -15.77 10.44 -10.88
CA HIS A 80 -14.37 10.03 -10.83
C HIS A 80 -13.70 10.32 -12.18
N LEU A 81 -12.72 11.20 -12.19
CA LEU A 81 -11.98 11.57 -13.37
C LEU A 81 -10.56 10.96 -13.30
N PRO A 82 -10.08 10.36 -14.39
CA PRO A 82 -8.72 9.86 -14.44
C PRO A 82 -7.72 11.03 -14.41
N VAL A 83 -6.69 10.90 -13.60
CA VAL A 83 -5.53 11.79 -13.58
C VAL A 83 -4.25 10.97 -13.65
N LYS A 84 -3.16 11.60 -14.09
CA LYS A 84 -1.85 10.95 -14.10
C LYS A 84 -1.26 10.96 -12.71
N ALA A 85 -0.64 9.85 -12.33
CA ALA A 85 0.14 9.78 -11.11
C ALA A 85 1.27 10.82 -11.12
N ASP A 86 1.61 11.33 -9.94
CA ASP A 86 2.80 12.18 -9.80
C ASP A 86 4.05 11.40 -10.24
N THR A 87 4.97 12.06 -10.94
CA THR A 87 6.15 11.43 -11.54
C THR A 87 7.16 10.86 -10.53
N ARG A 88 7.02 11.21 -9.26
CA ARG A 88 7.83 10.68 -8.15
C ARG A 88 7.36 9.30 -7.68
N LEU A 89 6.13 8.89 -8.06
CA LEU A 89 5.58 7.58 -7.73
C LEU A 89 6.10 6.50 -8.69
N GLN A 90 6.48 5.36 -8.14
CA GLN A 90 7.08 4.28 -8.91
C GLN A 90 6.00 3.35 -9.49
N LYS A 91 6.11 3.00 -10.77
CA LYS A 91 5.23 2.03 -11.41
C LYS A 91 5.69 0.59 -11.17
N CYS A 92 6.95 0.33 -11.45
CA CYS A 92 7.64 -0.93 -11.16
C CYS A 92 9.03 -0.58 -10.64
N TYR A 93 9.38 -1.09 -9.48
CA TYR A 93 10.68 -0.83 -8.90
C TYR A 93 11.20 -2.04 -8.13
N SER A 94 12.50 -2.29 -8.19
CA SER A 94 13.15 -3.31 -7.40
C SER A 94 14.28 -2.72 -6.58
N ILE A 95 14.35 -3.10 -5.30
CA ILE A 95 15.44 -2.79 -4.41
C ILE A 95 16.12 -4.10 -4.06
N ALA A 96 17.37 -4.22 -4.46
CA ALA A 96 18.20 -5.35 -4.09
C ALA A 96 19.02 -4.99 -2.85
N THR A 97 18.79 -5.69 -1.75
CA THR A 97 19.65 -5.66 -0.56
C THR A 97 20.64 -6.83 -0.62
N ASP A 98 21.51 -6.97 0.37
CA ASP A 98 22.40 -8.12 0.43
C ASP A 98 21.65 -9.46 0.57
N TYR A 99 20.46 -9.45 1.17
CA TYR A 99 19.74 -10.66 1.56
C TYR A 99 18.30 -10.74 1.03
N TRP A 100 17.74 -9.67 0.47
CA TRP A 100 16.35 -9.61 0.01
C TRP A 100 16.21 -8.83 -1.29
N ASP A 101 15.21 -9.19 -2.06
CA ASP A 101 14.71 -8.40 -3.18
C ASP A 101 13.32 -7.85 -2.83
N LEU A 102 13.17 -6.51 -2.82
CA LEU A 102 11.89 -5.83 -2.60
C LEU A 102 11.33 -5.42 -3.97
N LEU A 103 10.14 -5.89 -4.28
CA LEU A 103 9.50 -5.67 -5.57
C LEU A 103 8.24 -4.83 -5.37
N LEU A 104 8.23 -3.63 -5.94
CA LEU A 104 7.12 -2.68 -5.83
C LEU A 104 6.36 -2.61 -7.15
N LEU A 105 5.02 -2.66 -7.08
CA LEU A 105 4.12 -2.69 -8.24
C LEU A 105 3.02 -1.65 -8.08
N ASP A 106 2.83 -0.86 -9.12
CA ASP A 106 1.63 -0.06 -9.29
C ASP A 106 0.45 -0.96 -9.63
N SER A 107 -0.56 -0.93 -8.78
CA SER A 107 -1.84 -1.60 -9.00
C SER A 107 -2.99 -0.61 -9.19
N SER A 108 -2.70 0.67 -9.34
CA SER A 108 -3.72 1.69 -9.54
C SER A 108 -4.34 1.63 -10.95
N CYS A 109 -5.58 2.09 -11.07
CA CYS A 109 -6.29 2.17 -12.32
C CYS A 109 -6.90 3.58 -12.45
N GLU A 110 -6.43 4.36 -13.42
CA GLU A 110 -6.84 5.75 -13.60
C GLU A 110 -8.36 5.92 -13.64
N GLY A 111 -8.91 6.73 -12.73
CA GLY A 111 -10.34 7.00 -12.62
C GLY A 111 -11.17 5.89 -11.94
N HIS A 112 -10.53 4.89 -11.33
CA HIS A 112 -11.21 3.77 -10.67
C HIS A 112 -10.70 3.58 -9.25
N SER A 113 -11.56 3.03 -8.38
CA SER A 113 -11.20 2.66 -7.00
C SER A 113 -10.69 1.22 -6.87
N HIS A 114 -10.93 0.37 -7.86
CA HIS A 114 -10.37 -0.97 -7.92
C HIS A 114 -8.96 -0.98 -8.51
N GLY A 115 -8.18 -2.00 -8.16
CA GLY A 115 -6.85 -2.20 -8.72
C GLY A 115 -6.80 -2.99 -10.00
N LYS A 116 -5.76 -2.74 -10.79
CA LYS A 116 -5.39 -3.55 -11.96
C LYS A 116 -3.91 -3.44 -12.23
N ILE A 117 -3.17 -4.54 -12.24
CA ILE A 117 -1.78 -4.57 -12.69
C ILE A 117 -1.76 -4.86 -14.19
N ASP A 118 -1.12 -4.00 -14.99
CA ASP A 118 -1.05 -4.21 -16.43
C ASP A 118 -0.10 -5.36 -16.81
N GLU A 119 -0.27 -5.91 -18.01
CA GLU A 119 0.50 -7.06 -18.48
C GLU A 119 2.01 -6.77 -18.55
N GLN A 120 2.42 -5.54 -18.82
CA GLN A 120 3.83 -5.17 -18.86
C GLN A 120 4.45 -5.23 -17.46
N SER A 121 3.73 -4.75 -16.45
CA SER A 121 4.13 -4.82 -15.05
C SER A 121 4.15 -6.27 -14.54
N LEU A 122 3.19 -7.11 -14.97
CA LEU A 122 3.18 -8.54 -14.65
C LEU A 122 4.36 -9.29 -15.31
N LEU A 123 4.69 -8.97 -16.56
CA LEU A 123 5.87 -9.53 -17.24
C LEU A 123 7.16 -9.09 -16.56
N TRP A 124 7.26 -7.82 -16.14
CA TRP A 124 8.38 -7.34 -15.36
C TRP A 124 8.52 -8.10 -14.04
N LEU A 125 7.42 -8.29 -13.30
CA LEU A 125 7.42 -9.08 -12.06
C LEU A 125 7.93 -10.50 -12.29
N ALA A 126 7.42 -11.18 -13.32
CA ALA A 126 7.88 -12.53 -13.68
C ALA A 126 9.39 -12.57 -13.95
N GLN A 127 9.92 -11.57 -14.66
CA GLN A 127 11.36 -11.47 -14.94
C GLN A 127 12.19 -11.25 -13.67
N GLN A 128 11.71 -10.37 -12.75
CA GLN A 128 12.39 -10.16 -11.47
C GLN A 128 12.41 -11.47 -10.67
N LEU A 129 11.27 -12.13 -10.52
CA LEU A 129 11.16 -13.39 -9.78
C LEU A 129 11.98 -14.51 -10.43
N ALA A 130 12.00 -14.61 -11.76
CA ALA A 130 12.82 -15.61 -12.46
C ALA A 130 14.33 -15.44 -12.20
N ASN A 131 14.79 -14.20 -12.08
CA ASN A 131 16.19 -13.87 -11.85
C ASN A 131 16.56 -13.75 -10.37
N ALA A 132 15.60 -13.78 -9.45
CA ALA A 132 15.85 -13.64 -8.02
C ALA A 132 16.66 -14.82 -7.47
N ASN A 133 17.72 -14.50 -6.75
CA ASN A 133 18.54 -15.47 -6.00
C ASN A 133 18.35 -15.31 -4.48
N ARG A 134 17.49 -14.40 -4.07
CA ARG A 134 17.18 -14.05 -2.68
C ARG A 134 15.67 -14.15 -2.43
N PRO A 135 15.23 -14.28 -1.18
CA PRO A 135 13.82 -14.15 -0.83
C PRO A 135 13.27 -12.80 -1.25
N CYS A 136 12.03 -12.80 -1.76
CA CYS A 136 11.35 -11.61 -2.27
C CYS A 136 10.22 -11.19 -1.33
N ALA A 137 10.06 -9.88 -1.15
CA ALA A 137 8.88 -9.25 -0.59
C ALA A 137 8.23 -8.36 -1.67
N ILE A 138 6.92 -8.50 -1.88
CA ILE A 138 6.17 -7.75 -2.89
C ILE A 138 5.33 -6.69 -2.19
N PHE A 139 5.30 -5.48 -2.76
CA PHE A 139 4.49 -4.37 -2.28
C PHE A 139 3.59 -3.86 -3.41
N CYS A 140 2.31 -3.71 -3.13
CA CYS A 140 1.37 -3.03 -4.02
C CYS A 140 0.26 -2.35 -3.20
N HIS A 141 -0.58 -1.54 -3.85
CA HIS A 141 -1.66 -0.85 -3.14
C HIS A 141 -2.86 -1.78 -2.89
N HIS A 142 -3.43 -2.35 -3.95
CA HIS A 142 -4.65 -3.14 -3.86
C HIS A 142 -4.37 -4.60 -3.48
N PRO A 143 -5.20 -5.21 -2.61
CA PRO A 143 -5.07 -6.62 -2.28
C PRO A 143 -5.45 -7.52 -3.46
N MET A 144 -4.74 -8.64 -3.60
CA MET A 144 -5.02 -9.70 -4.57
C MET A 144 -5.74 -10.90 -3.93
N VAL A 145 -6.36 -10.67 -2.78
CA VAL A 145 -7.17 -11.62 -2.01
C VAL A 145 -8.41 -10.91 -1.46
N LEU A 146 -9.48 -11.64 -1.25
CA LEU A 146 -10.64 -11.11 -0.55
C LEU A 146 -10.31 -10.91 0.93
N ILE A 147 -10.85 -9.86 1.52
CA ILE A 147 -10.61 -9.46 2.91
C ILE A 147 -11.81 -9.72 3.81
N ASP A 148 -12.89 -10.30 3.28
CA ASP A 148 -14.16 -10.61 3.96
C ASP A 148 -14.90 -9.36 4.46
N SER A 149 -14.77 -8.26 3.71
CA SER A 149 -15.56 -7.03 3.86
C SER A 149 -16.20 -6.73 2.52
N THR A 150 -17.48 -7.10 2.35
CA THR A 150 -18.15 -7.16 1.04
C THR A 150 -18.03 -5.87 0.23
N TRP A 151 -18.20 -4.71 0.88
CA TRP A 151 -18.10 -3.41 0.20
C TRP A 151 -16.67 -3.10 -0.27
N LEU A 152 -15.65 -3.59 0.46
CA LEU A 152 -14.25 -3.30 0.15
C LEU A 152 -13.67 -4.37 -0.80
N ASP A 153 -14.23 -5.58 -0.79
CA ASP A 153 -13.87 -6.63 -1.73
C ASP A 153 -14.18 -6.26 -3.20
N GLU A 154 -15.13 -5.33 -3.43
CA GLU A 154 -15.41 -4.76 -4.76
C GLU A 154 -14.26 -3.90 -5.30
N TYR A 155 -13.35 -3.43 -4.44
CA TYR A 155 -12.23 -2.54 -4.78
C TYR A 155 -10.86 -3.21 -4.70
N THR A 156 -10.83 -4.54 -4.68
CA THR A 156 -9.58 -5.31 -4.74
C THR A 156 -8.98 -5.32 -6.15
N LEU A 157 -7.94 -6.09 -6.37
CA LEU A 157 -7.30 -6.24 -7.67
C LEU A 157 -8.19 -7.05 -8.62
N ILE A 158 -8.79 -6.43 -9.66
CA ILE A 158 -9.74 -7.10 -10.57
C ILE A 158 -9.11 -8.21 -11.42
N ASN A 159 -7.80 -8.21 -11.60
CA ASN A 159 -7.07 -9.27 -12.30
C ASN A 159 -6.16 -10.07 -11.33
N ALA A 160 -6.65 -10.32 -10.12
CA ALA A 160 -5.94 -11.09 -9.10
C ALA A 160 -5.57 -12.50 -9.60
N ASP A 161 -6.46 -13.18 -10.34
CA ASP A 161 -6.17 -14.49 -10.90
C ASP A 161 -4.94 -14.45 -11.81
N ARG A 162 -4.86 -13.43 -12.66
CA ARG A 162 -3.72 -13.24 -13.56
C ARG A 162 -2.43 -12.95 -12.79
N PHE A 163 -2.48 -12.17 -11.71
CA PHE A 163 -1.34 -11.97 -10.83
C PHE A 163 -0.86 -13.31 -10.23
N TRP A 164 -1.78 -14.10 -9.69
CA TRP A 164 -1.45 -15.42 -9.11
C TRP A 164 -0.89 -16.39 -10.14
N GLU A 165 -1.43 -16.44 -11.36
CA GLU A 165 -0.86 -17.24 -12.46
C GLU A 165 0.61 -16.90 -12.72
N VAL A 166 0.94 -15.60 -12.74
CA VAL A 166 2.30 -15.11 -12.99
C VAL A 166 3.26 -15.46 -11.86
N VAL A 167 2.84 -15.38 -10.60
CA VAL A 167 3.73 -15.63 -9.46
C VAL A 167 3.79 -17.10 -9.05
N MET A 168 2.85 -17.92 -9.48
CA MET A 168 2.75 -19.34 -9.11
C MET A 168 4.04 -20.14 -9.35
N PRO A 169 4.79 -19.95 -10.45
CA PRO A 169 6.05 -20.67 -10.66
C PRO A 169 7.18 -20.31 -9.66
N TYR A 170 6.99 -19.24 -8.86
CA TYR A 170 8.02 -18.64 -8.02
C TYR A 170 7.63 -18.53 -6.55
N LEU A 171 6.61 -19.27 -6.09
CA LEU A 171 6.09 -19.18 -4.72
C LEU A 171 7.16 -19.45 -3.66
N ASP A 172 8.16 -20.29 -3.93
CA ASP A 172 9.26 -20.60 -3.04
C ASP A 172 10.15 -19.39 -2.72
N ARG A 173 10.19 -18.41 -3.64
CA ARG A 173 10.98 -17.18 -3.54
C ARG A 173 10.22 -16.06 -2.82
N ILE A 174 8.89 -16.03 -2.92
CA ILE A 174 8.05 -14.99 -2.33
C ILE A 174 7.77 -15.34 -0.87
N LYS A 175 8.19 -14.47 0.06
CA LYS A 175 7.98 -14.70 1.51
C LYS A 175 6.75 -13.97 2.05
N ALA A 176 6.44 -12.81 1.47
CA ALA A 176 5.25 -12.05 1.83
C ALA A 176 4.86 -11.06 0.73
N ILE A 177 3.58 -10.66 0.77
CA ILE A 177 3.03 -9.55 0.00
C ILE A 177 2.44 -8.55 0.99
N PHE A 178 2.73 -7.26 0.80
CA PHE A 178 2.24 -6.17 1.63
C PHE A 178 1.36 -5.24 0.81
N VAL A 179 0.18 -4.92 1.37
CA VAL A 179 -0.82 -4.10 0.67
C VAL A 179 -1.32 -2.95 1.55
N GLY A 180 -1.68 -1.84 0.91
CA GLY A 180 -2.37 -0.70 1.49
C GLY A 180 -3.89 -0.82 1.33
N HIS A 181 -4.54 0.27 0.90
CA HIS A 181 -5.93 0.38 0.45
C HIS A 181 -7.01 0.08 1.51
N ILE A 182 -6.87 -1.01 2.22
CA ILE A 182 -7.92 -1.56 3.09
C ILE A 182 -7.99 -0.90 4.46
N HIS A 183 -7.03 -0.07 4.82
CA HIS A 183 -6.95 0.64 6.11
C HIS A 183 -7.15 -0.28 7.32
N GLN A 184 -6.65 -1.52 7.25
CA GLN A 184 -6.83 -2.54 8.28
C GLN A 184 -5.53 -3.28 8.54
N GLU A 185 -5.36 -3.73 9.78
CA GLU A 185 -4.48 -4.85 10.06
C GLU A 185 -5.10 -6.13 9.49
N MET A 186 -4.48 -6.72 8.49
CA MET A 186 -4.96 -7.94 7.86
C MET A 186 -3.80 -8.92 7.68
N HIS A 187 -4.10 -10.20 7.85
CA HIS A 187 -3.23 -11.31 7.46
C HIS A 187 -4.08 -12.41 6.83
N LYS A 188 -3.80 -12.67 5.56
CA LYS A 188 -4.39 -13.78 4.80
C LYS A 188 -3.28 -14.65 4.26
N ILE A 189 -3.59 -15.89 3.96
CA ILE A 189 -2.67 -16.82 3.29
C ILE A 189 -3.33 -17.29 2.01
N ASN A 190 -2.64 -17.13 0.88
CA ASN A 190 -3.09 -17.64 -0.41
C ASN A 190 -1.92 -18.34 -1.11
N TYR A 191 -2.14 -19.54 -1.61
CA TYR A 191 -1.10 -20.43 -2.17
C TYR A 191 0.15 -20.57 -1.29
N GLY A 192 -0.03 -20.52 0.04
CA GLY A 192 1.07 -20.59 1.01
C GLY A 192 1.83 -19.28 1.24
N ILE A 193 1.49 -18.22 0.53
CA ILE A 193 2.08 -16.88 0.69
C ILE A 193 1.25 -16.05 1.66
N SER A 194 1.93 -15.43 2.63
CA SER A 194 1.32 -14.46 3.54
C SER A 194 1.07 -13.13 2.82
N VAL A 195 -0.18 -12.64 2.88
CA VAL A 195 -0.58 -11.31 2.41
C VAL A 195 -0.95 -10.47 3.63
N PHE A 196 -0.25 -9.37 3.83
CA PHE A 196 -0.42 -8.48 4.97
C PHE A 196 -0.99 -7.13 4.56
N GLY A 197 -2.10 -6.72 5.18
CA GLY A 197 -2.64 -5.38 5.05
C GLY A 197 -2.00 -4.40 6.03
N CYS A 198 -1.87 -3.14 5.61
CA CYS A 198 -1.35 -2.05 6.41
C CYS A 198 -2.50 -1.18 6.95
N PRO A 199 -2.47 -0.74 8.22
CA PRO A 199 -3.35 0.31 8.69
C PRO A 199 -3.06 1.61 7.92
N SER A 200 -4.07 2.47 7.84
CA SER A 200 -3.88 3.82 7.30
C SER A 200 -3.17 4.73 8.31
N THR A 201 -2.47 5.72 7.81
CA THR A 201 -1.99 6.86 8.60
C THR A 201 -3.10 7.88 8.91
N SER A 202 -4.32 7.57 8.51
CA SER A 202 -5.53 8.38 8.73
C SER A 202 -6.62 7.54 9.39
N LEU A 203 -7.86 7.57 8.86
CA LEU A 203 -8.96 6.76 9.37
C LEU A 203 -8.76 5.26 9.09
N GLN A 204 -9.39 4.43 9.90
CA GLN A 204 -9.37 2.98 9.72
C GLN A 204 -10.75 2.49 9.26
N PHE A 205 -10.78 1.38 8.50
CA PHE A 205 -12.02 0.71 8.15
C PHE A 205 -12.24 -0.49 9.06
N LYS A 206 -13.48 -0.67 9.50
CA LYS A 206 -13.82 -1.78 10.38
C LYS A 206 -13.78 -3.10 9.62
N PRO A 207 -13.02 -4.11 10.10
CA PRO A 207 -12.94 -5.41 9.46
C PRO A 207 -14.27 -6.18 9.48
N LEU A 208 -14.43 -7.09 8.50
CA LEU A 208 -15.54 -8.03 8.43
C LEU A 208 -16.92 -7.33 8.38
N CYS A 209 -17.01 -6.20 7.71
CA CYS A 209 -18.24 -5.43 7.53
C CYS A 209 -18.77 -5.53 6.10
N ASN A 210 -20.09 -5.64 5.96
CA ASN A 210 -20.72 -5.62 4.64
C ASN A 210 -20.85 -4.21 4.06
N ASP A 211 -20.97 -3.20 4.93
CA ASP A 211 -21.15 -1.82 4.55
C ASP A 211 -19.94 -0.98 4.99
N TYR A 212 -19.72 0.15 4.30
CA TYR A 212 -18.71 1.12 4.67
C TYR A 212 -18.84 1.53 6.15
N THR A 213 -17.87 1.14 6.96
CA THR A 213 -17.87 1.41 8.40
C THR A 213 -16.47 1.84 8.83
N ILE A 214 -16.39 2.99 9.50
CA ILE A 214 -15.15 3.47 10.12
C ILE A 214 -14.92 2.72 11.42
N ASP A 215 -13.69 2.33 11.66
CA ASP A 215 -13.25 1.76 12.94
C ASP A 215 -12.68 2.86 13.85
N GLU A 216 -13.05 2.83 15.12
CA GLU A 216 -12.60 3.79 16.14
C GLU A 216 -11.26 3.35 16.76
N ILE A 217 -10.30 3.03 15.89
CA ILE A 217 -8.93 2.70 16.32
C ILE A 217 -7.91 3.67 15.73
N ALA A 218 -6.83 3.89 16.44
CA ALA A 218 -5.82 4.86 16.09
C ALA A 218 -5.12 4.53 14.76
N PRO A 219 -4.67 5.55 14.00
CA PRO A 219 -3.82 5.38 12.83
C PRO A 219 -2.50 4.70 13.20
N GLY A 220 -1.84 4.15 12.19
CA GLY A 220 -0.62 3.42 12.45
C GLY A 220 0.19 3.07 11.21
N LEU A 221 1.18 2.25 11.43
CA LEU A 221 2.08 1.71 10.42
C LEU A 221 2.28 0.20 10.62
N ARG A 222 2.75 -0.46 9.58
CA ARG A 222 3.28 -1.82 9.65
C ARG A 222 4.79 -1.76 9.65
N TRP A 223 5.43 -2.32 10.68
CA TRP A 223 6.88 -2.55 10.68
C TRP A 223 7.20 -3.92 10.10
N ILE A 224 8.35 -4.03 9.44
CA ILE A 224 8.81 -5.25 8.77
C ILE A 224 10.30 -5.40 9.07
N ASN A 225 10.69 -6.52 9.69
CA ASN A 225 12.08 -6.92 9.86
C ASN A 225 12.41 -8.05 8.89
N LEU A 226 13.36 -7.80 8.02
CA LEU A 226 13.85 -8.75 7.04
C LEU A 226 15.21 -9.28 7.51
N TYR A 227 15.26 -10.54 7.91
CA TYR A 227 16.48 -11.13 8.46
C TYR A 227 17.36 -11.72 7.35
N ASN A 228 18.68 -11.76 7.60
CA ASN A 228 19.68 -12.28 6.67
C ASN A 228 19.54 -13.78 6.34
N ASN A 229 18.80 -14.53 7.14
CA ASN A 229 18.49 -15.94 6.92
C ASN A 229 17.21 -16.18 6.10
N GLY A 230 16.59 -15.12 5.55
CA GLY A 230 15.36 -15.19 4.76
C GLY A 230 14.08 -15.30 5.60
N LEU A 231 14.16 -15.20 6.92
CA LEU A 231 12.99 -15.06 7.78
C LEU A 231 12.51 -13.62 7.79
N LEU A 232 11.23 -13.45 8.10
CA LEU A 232 10.55 -12.15 8.18
C LEU A 232 9.74 -12.11 9.48
N ALA A 233 9.75 -10.96 10.15
CA ALA A 233 8.82 -10.64 11.22
C ALA A 233 8.13 -9.31 10.89
N THR A 234 6.84 -9.20 11.19
CA THR A 234 6.06 -7.99 10.95
C THR A 234 4.95 -7.84 11.98
N GLY A 235 4.56 -6.61 12.26
CA GLY A 235 3.47 -6.28 13.16
C GLY A 235 3.02 -4.84 12.95
N ILE A 236 2.03 -4.41 13.74
CA ILE A 236 1.46 -3.07 13.68
C ILE A 236 1.95 -2.26 14.86
N LYS A 237 2.19 -0.96 14.60
CA LYS A 237 2.36 0.06 15.63
C LYS A 237 1.37 1.18 15.36
N ARG A 238 0.63 1.58 16.40
CA ARG A 238 -0.39 2.63 16.33
C ARG A 238 -0.02 3.81 17.19
N THR A 239 -0.57 4.98 16.87
CA THR A 239 -0.47 6.16 17.72
C THR A 239 -1.30 5.97 18.99
N ASP A 240 -1.04 6.79 20.01
CA ASP A 240 -1.74 6.71 21.32
C ASP A 240 -3.17 7.29 21.24
N THR A 241 -3.47 8.08 20.21
CA THR A 241 -4.76 8.78 20.04
C THR A 241 -5.31 8.57 18.61
N ILE A 242 -6.63 8.60 18.53
CA ILE A 242 -7.38 8.59 17.26
C ILE A 242 -7.31 9.97 16.62
#